data_10757ba3bab3e5e1369053b3a0baa445
#
_entry.id   10757ba3bab3e5e1369053b3a0baa445
#
_cell.length_a   1.000
_cell.length_b   1.000
_cell.length_c   1.000
_cell.angle_alpha   90.00
_cell.angle_beta   90.00
_cell.angle_gamma   90.00
#
_symmetry.space_group_name_H-M   'P 1'
#
loop_
_entity.id
_entity.type
_entity.pdbx_description
1 polymer ?
#
loop_
_entity_poly.entity_id
_entity_poly.type
_entity_poly.pdbx_seq_one_letter_code
_entity_poly.pdbx_strand_id
1 'polypeptide(L)'
;MQRLSTMLPRTRVSPVLGRFASANKQSFGPKLDANQEPRFLEQVKLFYNEAATLTGIDEQYLNLIKACQTVVRFNIPLRRDNGALETITCYRAQHSTYKLPVKGGTRYSEHIDLQEVEALASLMTFKLAIADVPFGGAKGGVKIDPRKYSQSEIERVTRKYTMELIKKNFIGAQVDCLGPDMGTNEQTMTWIKDTYVNVKGEQDINAEGCCTGKFISQGGIAGRAESTGLGVYYAVREMLNTQTFVDRCGLNLGIEGKTFIVQGFGAVGYWASKFIEKDGGKITTVVEYNSACHNPEGLDVEAVKVHMQKHGTLATFPDATETVSENPQQFLIKQ
;
A
#
# COMPACT_ATOMS: atom_id res chain seq x y z
N MET A 1 45.72 -8.02 -11.77
CA MET A 1 44.41 -7.41 -11.46
C MET A 1 43.81 -8.17 -10.29
N GLN A 2 44.02 -7.63 -9.08
CA GLN A 2 43.72 -8.28 -7.81
C GLN A 2 42.28 -8.02 -7.41
N ARG A 3 41.64 -9.10 -6.92
CA ARG A 3 40.30 -9.09 -6.31
C ARG A 3 40.32 -8.34 -4.97
N LEU A 4 39.49 -7.36 -4.79
CA LEU A 4 39.13 -6.80 -3.50
C LEU A 4 37.79 -7.39 -3.07
N SER A 5 37.84 -8.42 -2.22
CA SER A 5 36.72 -8.91 -1.44
C SER A 5 36.78 -8.23 -0.08
N THR A 6 35.94 -7.22 0.15
CA THR A 6 35.74 -6.66 1.49
C THR A 6 34.53 -7.34 2.13
N MET A 7 34.82 -8.17 3.13
CA MET A 7 33.85 -8.78 4.03
C MET A 7 33.16 -7.68 4.87
N LEU A 8 31.87 -7.59 4.77
CA LEU A 8 31.04 -6.93 5.79
C LEU A 8 30.90 -7.87 7.00
N PRO A 9 30.98 -7.36 8.24
CA PRO A 9 30.82 -8.20 9.41
C PRO A 9 29.39 -8.71 9.55
N ARG A 10 29.22 -10.02 9.63
CA ARG A 10 27.95 -10.67 10.01
C ARG A 10 27.65 -10.29 11.47
N THR A 11 26.70 -9.41 11.68
CA THR A 11 26.06 -9.20 12.97
C THR A 11 25.32 -10.49 13.36
N ARG A 12 25.77 -11.15 14.42
CA ARG A 12 25.11 -12.29 15.05
C ARG A 12 23.74 -11.78 15.56
N VAL A 13 22.66 -12.27 14.97
CA VAL A 13 21.33 -12.16 15.57
C VAL A 13 21.33 -13.05 16.81
N SER A 14 21.27 -12.45 17.99
CA SER A 14 21.14 -13.15 19.27
C SER A 14 19.78 -13.90 19.30
N PRO A 15 19.73 -15.10 19.89
CA PRO A 15 18.49 -15.85 20.06
C PRO A 15 17.67 -15.26 21.22
N VAL A 16 16.83 -14.27 20.95
CA VAL A 16 15.86 -13.69 21.90
C VAL A 16 14.50 -14.40 21.82
N LEU A 17 14.45 -15.63 21.39
CA LEU A 17 13.19 -16.39 21.21
C LEU A 17 12.84 -17.31 22.40
N GLY A 18 13.41 -17.08 23.59
CA GLY A 18 13.26 -18.00 24.72
C GLY A 18 12.74 -17.46 26.05
N ARG A 19 12.06 -16.30 26.10
CA ARG A 19 11.45 -15.81 27.36
C ARG A 19 10.16 -15.00 27.12
N PHE A 20 9.12 -15.64 26.64
CA PHE A 20 7.76 -15.09 26.63
C PHE A 20 6.81 -15.93 27.48
N ALA A 21 7.04 -15.94 28.80
CA ALA A 21 6.03 -16.35 29.77
C ALA A 21 6.15 -15.43 30.98
N SER A 22 5.05 -14.73 31.31
CA SER A 22 4.84 -13.85 32.46
C SER A 22 5.46 -12.45 32.40
N ALA A 23 4.94 -11.57 31.54
CA ALA A 23 4.94 -10.13 31.82
C ALA A 23 3.49 -9.68 32.11
N ASN A 24 3.30 -9.00 33.22
CA ASN A 24 2.05 -8.44 33.69
C ASN A 24 1.35 -7.66 32.57
N LYS A 25 0.17 -8.13 32.12
CA LYS A 25 -0.68 -7.43 31.18
C LYS A 25 -1.31 -6.22 31.84
N GLN A 26 -0.63 -5.10 31.92
CA GLN A 26 -1.29 -3.81 32.03
C GLN A 26 -1.76 -3.39 30.65
N SER A 27 -3.06 -3.45 30.42
CA SER A 27 -3.69 -3.04 29.18
C SER A 27 -3.65 -1.51 29.08
N PHE A 28 -2.75 -1.00 28.24
CA PHE A 28 -2.71 0.41 27.87
C PHE A 28 -3.71 0.65 26.72
N GLY A 29 -4.86 1.22 27.05
CA GLY A 29 -5.85 1.68 26.07
C GLY A 29 -7.30 1.47 26.57
N PRO A 30 -8.28 2.20 26.02
CA PRO A 30 -9.67 1.97 26.35
C PRO A 30 -10.06 0.53 26.04
N LYS A 31 -10.72 -0.14 27.00
CA LYS A 31 -11.31 -1.46 26.76
C LYS A 31 -12.35 -1.32 25.66
N LEU A 32 -12.08 -1.94 24.52
CA LEU A 32 -13.05 -2.05 23.42
C LEU A 32 -14.18 -2.98 23.89
N ASP A 33 -15.43 -2.61 23.60
CA ASP A 33 -16.55 -3.52 23.73
C ASP A 33 -16.31 -4.74 22.86
N ALA A 34 -16.44 -5.94 23.41
CA ALA A 34 -16.10 -7.21 22.79
C ALA A 34 -16.84 -7.50 21.46
N ASN A 35 -17.80 -6.65 21.07
CA ASN A 35 -18.66 -6.80 19.91
C ASN A 35 -18.47 -5.72 18.82
N GLN A 36 -17.50 -4.79 18.98
CA GLN A 36 -17.20 -3.80 17.93
C GLN A 36 -15.76 -3.97 17.45
N GLU A 37 -15.59 -4.21 16.14
CA GLU A 37 -14.26 -4.15 15.52
C GLU A 37 -13.68 -2.72 15.71
N PRO A 38 -12.45 -2.60 16.21
CA PRO A 38 -11.82 -1.28 16.39
C PRO A 38 -11.67 -0.60 15.02
N ARG A 39 -11.82 0.72 14.98
CA ARG A 39 -11.56 1.49 13.78
C ARG A 39 -10.11 1.33 13.34
N PHE A 40 -9.84 1.50 12.06
CA PHE A 40 -8.51 1.25 11.48
C PHE A 40 -7.36 1.98 12.18
N LEU A 41 -7.54 3.25 12.56
CA LEU A 41 -6.54 3.98 13.35
C LEU A 41 -6.31 3.37 14.73
N GLU A 42 -7.35 2.85 15.37
CA GLU A 42 -7.26 2.18 16.66
C GLU A 42 -6.51 0.85 16.54
N GLN A 43 -6.77 0.09 15.47
CA GLN A 43 -6.03 -1.15 15.18
C GLN A 43 -4.53 -0.85 15.00
N VAL A 44 -4.16 0.15 14.21
CA VAL A 44 -2.76 0.54 14.02
C VAL A 44 -2.12 0.95 15.36
N LYS A 45 -2.85 1.70 16.21
CA LYS A 45 -2.37 2.08 17.54
C LYS A 45 -2.21 0.89 18.49
N LEU A 46 -3.08 -0.13 18.41
CA LEU A 46 -2.94 -1.36 19.19
C LEU A 46 -1.67 -2.12 18.81
N PHE A 47 -1.43 -2.37 17.52
CA PHE A 47 -0.20 -3.02 17.05
C PHE A 47 1.05 -2.23 17.43
N TYR A 48 1.01 -0.90 17.30
CA TYR A 48 2.11 -0.05 17.73
C TYR A 48 2.39 -0.19 19.23
N ASN A 49 1.36 -0.12 20.07
CA ASN A 49 1.52 -0.24 21.53
C ASN A 49 2.08 -1.61 21.93
N GLU A 50 1.62 -2.70 21.30
CA GLU A 50 2.15 -4.04 21.55
C GLU A 50 3.65 -4.11 21.17
N ALA A 51 4.02 -3.64 20.00
CA ALA A 51 5.42 -3.58 19.57
C ALA A 51 6.27 -2.69 20.50
N ALA A 52 5.73 -1.55 20.95
CA ALA A 52 6.41 -0.62 21.85
C ALA A 52 6.84 -1.27 23.18
N THR A 53 6.02 -2.16 23.72
CA THR A 53 6.36 -2.88 24.97
C THR A 53 7.62 -3.77 24.85
N LEU A 54 8.01 -4.13 23.63
CA LEU A 54 9.14 -5.00 23.35
C LEU A 54 10.47 -4.25 23.15
N THR A 55 10.41 -2.92 22.98
CA THR A 55 11.59 -2.13 22.56
C THR A 55 12.45 -1.67 23.72
N GLY A 56 11.90 -1.55 24.94
CA GLY A 56 12.60 -0.94 26.10
C GLY A 56 12.86 0.56 25.93
N ILE A 57 12.27 1.22 24.95
CA ILE A 57 12.38 2.67 24.73
C ILE A 57 11.45 3.40 25.71
N ASP A 58 11.88 4.57 26.22
CA ASP A 58 11.08 5.41 27.10
C ASP A 58 9.74 5.79 26.44
N GLU A 59 8.68 5.68 27.23
CA GLU A 59 7.30 5.94 26.76
C GLU A 59 7.11 7.35 26.18
N GLN A 60 7.85 8.34 26.65
CA GLN A 60 7.77 9.70 26.12
C GLN A 60 8.17 9.75 24.63
N TYR A 61 9.25 9.06 24.25
CA TYR A 61 9.67 8.96 22.85
C TYR A 61 8.68 8.14 22.01
N LEU A 62 8.16 7.05 22.58
CA LEU A 62 7.17 6.22 21.89
C LEU A 62 5.88 6.99 21.58
N ASN A 63 5.44 7.85 22.51
CA ASN A 63 4.27 8.71 22.31
C ASN A 63 4.50 9.77 21.22
N LEU A 64 5.72 10.34 21.13
CA LEU A 64 6.08 11.26 20.03
C LEU A 64 6.04 10.56 18.66
N ILE A 65 6.54 9.33 18.57
CA ILE A 65 6.53 8.55 17.33
C ILE A 65 5.10 8.18 16.91
N LYS A 66 4.22 7.91 17.87
CA LYS A 66 2.84 7.50 17.65
C LYS A 66 1.94 8.63 17.14
N ALA A 67 2.24 9.87 17.48
CA ALA A 67 1.40 11.01 17.17
C ALA A 67 1.57 11.46 15.71
N CYS A 68 0.45 11.64 14.99
CA CYS A 68 0.48 12.32 13.69
C CYS A 68 0.74 13.80 13.91
N GLN A 69 1.83 14.33 13.30
CA GLN A 69 2.29 15.69 13.59
C GLN A 69 1.43 16.77 12.96
N THR A 70 0.97 16.56 11.72
CA THR A 70 0.20 17.58 11.03
C THR A 70 -0.82 16.96 10.09
N VAL A 71 -2.05 17.46 10.13
CA VAL A 71 -3.12 17.05 9.22
C VAL A 71 -3.84 18.28 8.71
N VAL A 72 -4.11 18.31 7.41
CA VAL A 72 -4.98 19.30 6.79
C VAL A 72 -6.21 18.62 6.21
N ARG A 73 -7.37 19.22 6.48
CA ARG A 73 -8.64 18.92 5.85
C ARG A 73 -9.13 20.17 5.13
N PHE A 74 -9.56 20.02 3.89
CA PHE A 74 -10.11 21.11 3.10
C PHE A 74 -11.14 20.61 2.11
N ASN A 75 -11.96 21.50 1.60
CA ASN A 75 -12.96 21.19 0.60
C ASN A 75 -12.62 21.89 -0.70
N ILE A 76 -12.86 21.21 -1.84
CA ILE A 76 -12.72 21.77 -3.17
C ILE A 76 -14.08 21.74 -3.90
N PRO A 77 -14.45 22.82 -4.62
CA PRO A 77 -15.64 22.80 -5.45
C PRO A 77 -15.33 22.13 -6.80
N LEU A 78 -16.20 21.22 -7.22
CA LEU A 78 -16.18 20.63 -8.56
C LEU A 78 -17.43 21.04 -9.32
N ARG A 79 -17.26 21.57 -10.52
CA ARG A 79 -18.37 21.64 -11.49
C ARG A 79 -18.34 20.34 -12.29
N ARG A 80 -19.43 19.58 -12.17
CA ARG A 80 -19.66 18.34 -12.93
C ARG A 80 -19.90 18.64 -14.40
N ASP A 81 -19.71 17.64 -15.26
CA ASP A 81 -19.96 17.79 -16.71
C ASP A 81 -21.41 18.10 -17.04
N ASN A 82 -22.33 17.70 -16.18
CA ASN A 82 -23.77 18.06 -16.26
C ASN A 82 -24.11 19.48 -15.72
N GLY A 83 -23.07 20.25 -15.29
CA GLY A 83 -23.22 21.61 -14.76
C GLY A 83 -23.47 21.71 -13.26
N ALA A 84 -23.75 20.61 -12.56
CA ALA A 84 -23.95 20.61 -11.10
C ALA A 84 -22.69 21.02 -10.36
N LEU A 85 -22.85 21.67 -9.20
CA LEU A 85 -21.75 21.98 -8.29
C LEU A 85 -21.73 20.95 -7.15
N GLU A 86 -20.56 20.39 -6.92
CA GLU A 86 -20.30 19.41 -5.84
C GLU A 86 -19.13 19.89 -4.98
N THR A 87 -19.23 19.63 -3.67
CA THR A 87 -18.13 19.92 -2.73
C THR A 87 -17.44 18.62 -2.33
N ILE A 88 -16.16 18.50 -2.65
CA ILE A 88 -15.36 17.30 -2.39
C ILE A 88 -14.44 17.55 -1.20
N THR A 89 -14.49 16.67 -0.20
CA THR A 89 -13.62 16.73 0.96
C THR A 89 -12.29 16.05 0.67
N CYS A 90 -11.21 16.72 1.03
CA CYS A 90 -9.84 16.29 0.81
C CYS A 90 -9.04 16.34 2.11
N TYR A 91 -8.03 15.46 2.19
CA TYR A 91 -7.16 15.30 3.35
C TYR A 91 -5.70 15.16 2.91
N ARG A 92 -4.76 15.63 3.76
CA ARG A 92 -3.35 15.27 3.71
C ARG A 92 -2.81 15.21 5.14
N ALA A 93 -2.24 14.06 5.55
CA ALA A 93 -1.58 13.86 6.82
C ALA A 93 -0.07 13.69 6.61
N GLN A 94 0.72 14.39 7.41
CA GLN A 94 2.17 14.24 7.55
C GLN A 94 2.41 13.67 8.95
N HIS A 95 2.62 12.35 9.02
CA HIS A 95 2.71 11.66 10.30
C HIS A 95 4.03 11.98 11.02
N SER A 96 5.15 11.94 10.30
CA SER A 96 6.47 12.22 10.89
C SER A 96 7.32 13.04 9.95
N THR A 97 7.71 14.24 10.39
CA THR A 97 8.55 15.19 9.65
C THR A 97 10.01 15.21 10.15
N TYR A 98 10.41 14.29 10.99
CA TYR A 98 11.81 14.14 11.45
C TYR A 98 12.78 13.82 10.31
N LYS A 99 12.27 13.19 9.23
CA LYS A 99 12.97 13.01 7.96
C LYS A 99 12.14 13.66 6.85
N LEU A 100 12.72 14.58 6.12
CA LEU A 100 12.10 15.23 4.97
C LEU A 100 12.76 14.79 3.67
N PRO A 101 12.00 14.75 2.57
CA PRO A 101 10.57 14.99 2.50
C PRO A 101 9.77 13.87 3.16
N VAL A 102 8.54 14.16 3.58
CA VAL A 102 7.58 13.11 3.89
C VAL A 102 7.06 12.50 2.59
N LYS A 103 6.66 11.22 2.62
CA LYS A 103 6.22 10.52 1.42
C LYS A 103 5.01 9.64 1.68
N GLY A 104 4.04 9.70 0.77
CA GLY A 104 2.87 8.83 0.83
C GLY A 104 1.96 8.95 -0.38
N GLY A 105 1.13 7.90 -0.58
CA GLY A 105 0.14 7.86 -1.65
C GLY A 105 -1.01 8.81 -1.43
N THR A 106 -1.78 9.06 -2.50
CA THR A 106 -3.05 9.80 -2.46
C THR A 106 -4.15 8.85 -2.90
N ARG A 107 -5.06 8.54 -1.97
CA ARG A 107 -6.17 7.59 -2.18
C ARG A 107 -7.43 8.34 -2.62
N TYR A 108 -8.08 7.85 -3.67
CA TYR A 108 -9.42 8.28 -4.05
C TYR A 108 -10.41 7.18 -3.67
N SER A 109 -11.26 7.48 -2.68
CA SER A 109 -12.25 6.54 -2.17
C SER A 109 -13.41 7.31 -1.54
N GLU A 110 -14.66 6.87 -1.78
CA GLU A 110 -15.84 7.45 -1.14
C GLU A 110 -15.90 7.20 0.38
N HIS A 111 -15.16 6.19 0.87
CA HIS A 111 -15.12 5.81 2.28
C HIS A 111 -14.01 6.50 3.07
N ILE A 112 -13.05 7.14 2.38
CA ILE A 112 -11.89 7.73 3.07
C ILE A 112 -12.32 8.84 4.04
N ASP A 113 -11.76 8.77 5.23
CA ASP A 113 -11.93 9.78 6.27
C ASP A 113 -10.61 10.23 6.88
N LEU A 114 -10.66 11.16 7.83
CA LEU A 114 -9.49 11.70 8.50
C LEU A 114 -8.70 10.63 9.24
N GLN A 115 -9.39 9.75 9.96
CA GLN A 115 -8.75 8.70 10.78
C GLN A 115 -8.04 7.66 9.89
N GLU A 116 -8.64 7.30 8.76
CA GLU A 116 -8.02 6.40 7.79
C GLU A 116 -6.74 7.02 7.20
N VAL A 117 -6.78 8.31 6.86
CA VAL A 117 -5.61 9.02 6.33
C VAL A 117 -4.48 9.10 7.38
N GLU A 118 -4.78 9.37 8.64
CA GLU A 118 -3.80 9.36 9.73
C GLU A 118 -3.21 7.96 9.96
N ALA A 119 -4.04 6.93 9.99
CA ALA A 119 -3.60 5.55 10.13
C ALA A 119 -2.64 5.14 9.01
N LEU A 120 -3.01 5.43 7.76
CA LEU A 120 -2.18 5.13 6.59
C LEU A 120 -0.88 5.94 6.57
N ALA A 121 -0.89 7.19 7.05
CA ALA A 121 0.32 8.01 7.17
C ALA A 121 1.29 7.45 8.21
N SER A 122 0.80 6.95 9.35
CA SER A 122 1.62 6.28 10.37
C SER A 122 2.24 4.98 9.83
N LEU A 123 1.46 4.16 9.12
CA LEU A 123 1.98 2.96 8.44
C LEU A 123 3.04 3.30 7.40
N MET A 124 2.92 4.44 6.70
CA MET A 124 3.97 4.90 5.79
C MET A 124 5.26 5.24 6.52
N THR A 125 5.20 5.88 7.71
CA THR A 125 6.39 6.12 8.53
C THR A 125 7.09 4.82 8.91
N PHE A 126 6.34 3.83 9.38
CA PHE A 126 6.90 2.52 9.78
C PHE A 126 7.46 1.76 8.57
N LYS A 127 6.74 1.75 7.45
CA LYS A 127 7.19 1.13 6.20
C LYS A 127 8.52 1.71 5.71
N LEU A 128 8.66 3.03 5.71
CA LEU A 128 9.85 3.73 5.24
C LEU A 128 11.03 3.51 6.21
N ALA A 129 10.76 3.44 7.51
CA ALA A 129 11.76 3.12 8.53
C ALA A 129 12.27 1.68 8.40
N ILE A 130 11.37 0.69 8.18
CA ILE A 130 11.75 -0.72 7.97
C ILE A 130 12.61 -0.87 6.71
N ALA A 131 12.29 -0.14 5.64
CA ALA A 131 13.05 -0.15 4.39
C ALA A 131 14.36 0.68 4.47
N ASP A 132 14.63 1.32 5.61
CA ASP A 132 15.77 2.22 5.85
C ASP A 132 15.95 3.30 4.76
N VAL A 133 14.85 3.89 4.32
CA VAL A 133 14.85 5.01 3.38
C VAL A 133 14.66 6.34 4.12
N PRO A 134 15.32 7.44 3.69
CA PRO A 134 15.39 8.69 4.43
C PRO A 134 14.13 9.58 4.25
N PHE A 135 12.93 9.01 4.39
CA PHE A 135 11.66 9.72 4.26
C PHE A 135 10.81 9.61 5.51
N GLY A 136 10.10 10.66 5.85
CA GLY A 136 8.97 10.61 6.78
C GLY A 136 7.71 10.07 6.12
N GLY A 137 6.70 9.70 6.92
CA GLY A 137 5.45 9.14 6.40
C GLY A 137 4.37 10.19 6.20
N ALA A 138 3.67 10.10 5.07
CA ALA A 138 2.50 10.90 4.76
C ALA A 138 1.41 10.09 4.06
N LYS A 139 0.19 10.61 4.03
CA LYS A 139 -0.92 10.05 3.25
C LYS A 139 -1.89 11.14 2.84
N GLY A 140 -2.43 11.03 1.63
CA GLY A 140 -3.50 11.89 1.14
C GLY A 140 -4.78 11.12 0.86
N GLY A 141 -5.90 11.83 0.87
CA GLY A 141 -7.19 11.28 0.53
C GLY A 141 -8.10 12.30 -0.13
N VAL A 142 -8.86 11.85 -1.12
CA VAL A 142 -9.93 12.60 -1.76
C VAL A 142 -11.19 11.74 -1.71
N LYS A 143 -12.26 12.28 -1.11
CA LYS A 143 -13.49 11.54 -0.84
C LYS A 143 -14.37 11.48 -2.08
N ILE A 144 -14.03 10.61 -3.03
CA ILE A 144 -14.79 10.33 -4.26
C ILE A 144 -14.69 8.84 -4.63
N ASP A 145 -15.68 8.30 -5.31
CA ASP A 145 -15.56 7.06 -6.07
C ASP A 145 -15.16 7.41 -7.51
N PRO A 146 -13.91 7.16 -7.94
CA PRO A 146 -13.46 7.56 -9.27
C PRO A 146 -14.30 7.01 -10.43
N ARG A 147 -15.00 5.89 -10.22
CA ARG A 147 -15.85 5.25 -11.23
C ARG A 147 -17.12 6.04 -11.56
N LYS A 148 -17.49 6.97 -10.66
CA LYS A 148 -18.68 7.83 -10.81
C LYS A 148 -18.38 9.17 -11.49
N TYR A 149 -17.12 9.37 -11.94
CA TYR A 149 -16.64 10.63 -12.52
C TYR A 149 -16.02 10.39 -13.89
N SER A 150 -16.19 11.36 -14.80
CA SER A 150 -15.47 11.35 -16.06
C SER A 150 -13.96 11.58 -15.84
N GLN A 151 -13.15 11.21 -16.83
CA GLN A 151 -11.72 11.46 -16.78
C GLN A 151 -11.40 12.96 -16.63
N SER A 152 -12.15 13.83 -17.31
CA SER A 152 -11.99 15.27 -17.20
C SER A 152 -12.39 15.82 -15.82
N GLU A 153 -13.40 15.22 -15.18
CA GLU A 153 -13.76 15.54 -13.80
C GLU A 153 -12.66 15.14 -12.81
N ILE A 154 -12.12 13.94 -12.95
CA ILE A 154 -11.00 13.47 -12.12
C ILE A 154 -9.76 14.37 -12.32
N GLU A 155 -9.46 14.79 -13.53
CA GLU A 155 -8.39 15.77 -13.79
C GLU A 155 -8.63 17.08 -13.04
N ARG A 156 -9.84 17.65 -13.16
CA ARG A 156 -10.18 18.90 -12.46
C ARG A 156 -10.07 18.76 -10.93
N VAL A 157 -10.53 17.65 -10.37
CA VAL A 157 -10.39 17.33 -8.94
C VAL A 157 -8.92 17.27 -8.55
N THR A 158 -8.12 16.51 -9.30
CA THR A 158 -6.68 16.32 -9.05
C THR A 158 -5.92 17.64 -9.08
N ARG A 159 -6.15 18.46 -10.11
CA ARG A 159 -5.50 19.78 -10.22
C ARG A 159 -5.90 20.73 -9.10
N LYS A 160 -7.17 20.75 -8.71
CA LYS A 160 -7.64 21.57 -7.58
C LYS A 160 -7.07 21.08 -6.24
N TYR A 161 -7.03 19.77 -6.02
CA TYR A 161 -6.38 19.17 -4.85
C TYR A 161 -4.91 19.61 -4.75
N THR A 162 -4.18 19.50 -5.86
CA THR A 162 -2.77 19.91 -5.95
C THR A 162 -2.59 21.40 -5.65
N MET A 163 -3.43 22.26 -6.22
CA MET A 163 -3.38 23.71 -5.96
C MET A 163 -3.59 24.03 -4.48
N GLU A 164 -4.50 23.36 -3.80
CA GLU A 164 -4.72 23.57 -2.37
C GLU A 164 -3.54 23.07 -1.51
N LEU A 165 -2.88 21.98 -1.92
CA LEU A 165 -1.66 21.53 -1.27
C LEU A 165 -0.49 22.53 -1.47
N ILE A 166 -0.36 23.11 -2.68
CA ILE A 166 0.64 24.16 -2.96
C ILE A 166 0.44 25.36 -2.04
N LYS A 167 -0.80 25.87 -1.94
CA LYS A 167 -1.13 27.02 -1.07
C LYS A 167 -0.80 26.77 0.40
N LYS A 168 -0.87 25.52 0.84
CA LYS A 168 -0.64 25.11 2.23
C LYS A 168 0.79 24.61 2.49
N ASN A 169 1.65 24.59 1.47
CA ASN A 169 3.00 24.04 1.51
C ASN A 169 3.01 22.55 1.94
N PHE A 170 2.08 21.76 1.40
CA PHE A 170 1.91 20.32 1.64
C PHE A 170 2.23 19.47 0.41
N ILE A 171 3.10 19.97 -0.48
CA ILE A 171 3.60 19.27 -1.66
C ILE A 171 4.94 19.88 -2.09
N GLY A 172 5.84 19.07 -2.60
CA GLY A 172 7.13 19.48 -3.14
C GLY A 172 8.21 18.45 -2.85
N ALA A 173 9.26 18.41 -3.67
CA ALA A 173 10.34 17.44 -3.56
C ALA A 173 11.09 17.47 -2.22
N GLN A 174 11.07 18.61 -1.53
CA GLN A 174 11.77 18.82 -0.25
C GLN A 174 10.85 18.75 0.97
N VAL A 175 9.52 18.79 0.76
CA VAL A 175 8.53 18.86 1.85
C VAL A 175 7.70 17.59 1.92
N ASP A 176 6.95 17.31 0.85
CA ASP A 176 6.00 16.20 0.81
C ASP A 176 5.86 15.69 -0.63
N CYS A 177 6.36 14.47 -0.85
CA CYS A 177 6.35 13.84 -2.17
C CYS A 177 5.16 12.87 -2.28
N LEU A 178 4.21 13.20 -3.16
CA LEU A 178 3.03 12.39 -3.39
C LEU A 178 3.35 11.10 -4.16
N GLY A 179 2.41 10.17 -4.14
CA GLY A 179 2.50 8.93 -4.92
C GLY A 179 1.13 8.35 -5.22
N PRO A 180 1.02 7.35 -6.11
CA PRO A 180 -0.24 6.68 -6.37
C PRO A 180 -0.65 5.76 -5.22
N ASP A 181 -1.96 5.56 -5.08
CA ASP A 181 -2.61 4.63 -4.17
C ASP A 181 -3.91 4.12 -4.81
N MET A 182 -4.80 3.51 -4.04
CA MET A 182 -6.10 3.06 -4.53
C MET A 182 -6.89 4.23 -5.14
N GLY A 183 -7.45 4.01 -6.31
CA GLY A 183 -8.23 5.02 -7.05
C GLY A 183 -7.41 6.08 -7.79
N THR A 184 -6.07 6.01 -7.75
CA THR A 184 -5.14 6.86 -8.50
C THR A 184 -4.15 6.03 -9.32
N ASN A 185 -3.60 6.63 -10.37
CA ASN A 185 -2.71 5.98 -11.33
C ASN A 185 -1.63 6.93 -11.86
N GLU A 186 -0.87 6.49 -12.85
CA GLU A 186 0.20 7.28 -13.49
C GLU A 186 -0.32 8.59 -14.09
N GLN A 187 -1.52 8.58 -14.68
CA GLN A 187 -2.15 9.77 -15.24
C GLN A 187 -2.46 10.79 -14.15
N THR A 188 -3.02 10.35 -13.02
CA THR A 188 -3.29 11.21 -11.86
C THR A 188 -2.01 11.88 -11.34
N MET A 189 -0.92 11.11 -11.22
CA MET A 189 0.39 11.63 -10.80
C MET A 189 0.97 12.61 -11.82
N THR A 190 0.74 12.38 -13.10
CA THR A 190 1.16 13.30 -14.16
C THR A 190 0.44 14.64 -14.07
N TRP A 191 -0.87 14.65 -13.79
CA TRP A 191 -1.62 15.90 -13.56
C TRP A 191 -1.15 16.65 -12.30
N ILE A 192 -0.77 15.92 -11.24
CA ILE A 192 -0.17 16.52 -10.04
C ILE A 192 1.15 17.20 -10.39
N LYS A 193 2.07 16.48 -11.08
CA LYS A 193 3.37 17.04 -11.51
C LYS A 193 3.19 18.26 -12.39
N ASP A 194 2.36 18.14 -13.43
CA ASP A 194 2.09 19.22 -14.35
C ASP A 194 1.57 20.48 -13.63
N THR A 195 0.60 20.32 -12.73
CA THR A 195 0.05 21.43 -11.95
C THR A 195 1.11 22.06 -11.05
N TYR A 196 1.93 21.26 -10.37
CA TYR A 196 2.98 21.77 -9.49
C TYR A 196 4.06 22.51 -10.26
N VAL A 197 4.56 21.94 -11.35
CA VAL A 197 5.60 22.55 -12.20
C VAL A 197 5.12 23.85 -12.81
N ASN A 198 3.88 23.94 -13.27
CA ASN A 198 3.33 25.18 -13.83
C ASN A 198 3.24 26.32 -12.79
N VAL A 199 3.12 25.99 -11.49
CA VAL A 199 3.00 27.01 -10.43
C VAL A 199 4.33 27.32 -9.75
N LYS A 200 5.20 26.32 -9.58
CA LYS A 200 6.42 26.38 -8.77
C LYS A 200 7.71 26.12 -9.55
N GLY A 201 7.63 25.67 -10.80
CA GLY A 201 8.79 25.24 -11.58
C GLY A 201 9.87 26.29 -11.75
N GLU A 202 9.51 27.56 -11.85
CA GLU A 202 10.49 28.66 -11.93
C GLU A 202 11.24 28.89 -10.60
N GLN A 203 10.68 28.46 -9.47
CA GLN A 203 11.22 28.67 -8.12
C GLN A 203 11.82 27.42 -7.50
N ASP A 204 11.52 26.24 -8.05
CA ASP A 204 11.93 24.94 -7.52
C ASP A 204 12.57 24.10 -8.62
N ILE A 205 13.89 24.03 -8.64
CA ILE A 205 14.67 23.22 -9.60
C ILE A 205 14.30 21.72 -9.51
N ASN A 206 13.78 21.27 -8.38
CA ASN A 206 13.36 19.89 -8.13
C ASN A 206 11.84 19.69 -8.30
N ALA A 207 11.13 20.64 -8.90
CA ALA A 207 9.67 20.62 -9.02
C ALA A 207 9.11 19.30 -9.58
N GLU A 208 9.80 18.67 -10.51
CA GLU A 208 9.39 17.38 -11.06
C GLU A 208 9.41 16.23 -10.03
N GLY A 209 10.16 16.37 -8.94
CA GLY A 209 10.23 15.43 -7.83
C GLY A 209 9.04 15.51 -6.86
N CYS A 210 8.07 16.40 -7.06
CA CYS A 210 6.91 16.58 -6.17
C CYS A 210 6.02 15.34 -6.05
N CYS A 211 6.10 14.41 -6.98
CA CYS A 211 5.41 13.12 -6.91
C CYS A 211 6.15 12.01 -7.66
N THR A 212 5.88 10.77 -7.26
CA THR A 212 6.38 9.54 -7.93
C THR A 212 5.23 8.80 -8.60
N GLY A 213 5.57 7.84 -9.48
CA GLY A 213 4.56 7.00 -10.15
C GLY A 213 3.86 7.66 -11.32
N LYS A 214 4.39 8.73 -11.87
CA LYS A 214 4.00 9.32 -13.14
C LYS A 214 4.52 8.51 -14.32
N PHE A 215 4.01 8.75 -15.52
CA PHE A 215 4.49 8.08 -16.73
C PHE A 215 6.01 8.21 -16.90
N ILE A 216 6.65 7.19 -17.46
CA ILE A 216 8.10 7.20 -17.74
C ILE A 216 8.48 8.39 -18.62
N SER A 217 7.68 8.71 -19.64
CA SER A 217 7.85 9.88 -20.52
C SER A 217 7.72 11.23 -19.78
N GLN A 218 7.22 11.22 -18.55
CA GLN A 218 7.02 12.39 -17.69
C GLN A 218 7.96 12.41 -16.47
N GLY A 219 9.09 11.66 -16.55
CA GLY A 219 10.07 11.56 -15.46
C GLY A 219 9.74 10.47 -14.44
N GLY A 220 8.87 9.51 -14.79
CA GLY A 220 8.67 8.28 -14.03
C GLY A 220 9.82 7.29 -14.21
N ILE A 221 9.86 6.25 -13.39
CA ILE A 221 10.87 5.19 -13.45
C ILE A 221 10.22 3.85 -13.80
N ALA A 222 10.94 3.03 -14.58
CA ALA A 222 10.54 1.66 -14.88
C ALA A 222 10.55 0.79 -13.61
N GLY A 223 9.75 -0.27 -13.60
CA GLY A 223 9.68 -1.21 -12.48
C GLY A 223 8.66 -0.84 -11.39
N ARG A 224 8.03 0.33 -11.46
CA ARG A 224 7.06 0.76 -10.45
C ARG A 224 5.80 -0.12 -10.43
N ALA A 225 5.33 -0.56 -11.59
CA ALA A 225 4.08 -1.33 -11.71
C ALA A 225 4.18 -2.69 -11.01
N GLU A 226 5.29 -3.40 -11.20
CA GLU A 226 5.55 -4.72 -10.67
C GLU A 226 6.16 -4.73 -9.27
N SER A 227 6.80 -3.63 -8.84
CA SER A 227 7.66 -3.60 -7.65
C SER A 227 6.97 -4.05 -6.35
N THR A 228 5.68 -3.72 -6.18
CA THR A 228 4.94 -4.12 -4.97
C THR A 228 4.66 -5.62 -4.97
N GLY A 229 4.22 -6.18 -6.09
CA GLY A 229 4.03 -7.62 -6.25
C GLY A 229 5.35 -8.39 -6.15
N LEU A 230 6.44 -7.84 -6.70
CA LEU A 230 7.78 -8.39 -6.56
C LEU A 230 8.23 -8.44 -5.09
N GLY A 231 7.93 -7.39 -4.31
CA GLY A 231 8.21 -7.35 -2.88
C GLY A 231 7.45 -8.44 -2.10
N VAL A 232 6.17 -8.67 -2.44
CA VAL A 232 5.37 -9.77 -1.87
C VAL A 232 5.99 -11.11 -2.20
N TYR A 233 6.34 -11.33 -3.48
CA TYR A 233 7.02 -12.56 -3.90
C TYR A 233 8.32 -12.79 -3.12
N TYR A 234 9.19 -11.79 -2.97
CA TYR A 234 10.42 -11.94 -2.19
C TYR A 234 10.13 -12.29 -0.72
N ALA A 235 9.14 -11.68 -0.10
CA ALA A 235 8.78 -11.99 1.28
C ALA A 235 8.31 -13.47 1.41
N VAL A 236 7.45 -13.93 0.50
CA VAL A 236 7.00 -15.34 0.44
C VAL A 236 8.18 -16.28 0.22
N ARG A 237 9.06 -15.95 -0.73
CA ARG A 237 10.25 -16.76 -1.04
C ARG A 237 11.18 -16.91 0.17
N GLU A 238 11.49 -15.81 0.86
CA GLU A 238 12.36 -15.85 2.03
C GLU A 238 11.72 -16.65 3.19
N MET A 239 10.42 -16.52 3.40
CA MET A 239 9.71 -17.34 4.38
C MET A 239 9.78 -18.83 4.04
N LEU A 240 9.53 -19.20 2.78
CA LEU A 240 9.58 -20.60 2.32
C LEU A 240 11.01 -21.16 2.24
N ASN A 241 12.04 -20.33 2.25
CA ASN A 241 13.44 -20.74 2.35
C ASN A 241 13.95 -20.78 3.81
N THR A 242 13.10 -20.50 4.79
CA THR A 242 13.45 -20.53 6.20
C THR A 242 12.99 -21.86 6.83
N GLN A 243 13.94 -22.73 7.21
CA GLN A 243 13.66 -24.08 7.73
C GLN A 243 12.68 -24.08 8.90
N THR A 244 12.87 -23.20 9.88
CA THR A 244 11.98 -23.12 11.04
C THR A 244 10.54 -22.72 10.70
N PHE A 245 10.34 -22.02 9.60
CA PHE A 245 9.00 -21.65 9.11
C PHE A 245 8.33 -22.84 8.41
N VAL A 246 9.01 -23.47 7.46
CA VAL A 246 8.44 -24.61 6.71
C VAL A 246 8.17 -25.81 7.60
N ASP A 247 9.01 -26.09 8.60
CA ASP A 247 8.79 -27.15 9.59
C ASP A 247 7.49 -26.93 10.39
N ARG A 248 7.21 -25.67 10.78
CA ARG A 248 5.97 -25.31 11.50
C ARG A 248 4.72 -25.43 10.64
N CYS A 249 4.86 -25.27 9.33
CA CYS A 249 3.77 -25.35 8.37
C CYS A 249 3.60 -26.74 7.74
N GLY A 250 4.50 -27.69 8.02
CA GLY A 250 4.52 -29.01 7.36
C GLY A 250 4.84 -28.92 5.86
N LEU A 251 5.63 -27.92 5.45
CA LEU A 251 5.99 -27.67 4.07
C LEU A 251 7.46 -28.04 3.80
N ASN A 252 7.80 -28.23 2.54
CA ASN A 252 9.19 -28.33 2.08
C ASN A 252 9.76 -26.92 1.79
N LEU A 253 11.09 -26.81 1.72
CA LEU A 253 11.76 -25.56 1.30
C LEU A 253 11.43 -25.17 -0.15
N GLY A 254 11.50 -23.87 -0.44
CA GLY A 254 11.33 -23.30 -1.77
C GLY A 254 9.87 -23.07 -2.19
N ILE A 255 9.68 -22.44 -3.32
CA ILE A 255 8.36 -22.13 -3.92
C ILE A 255 7.91 -23.25 -4.86
N GLU A 256 8.85 -23.91 -5.53
CA GLU A 256 8.58 -24.91 -6.56
C GLU A 256 7.59 -25.98 -6.09
N GLY A 257 6.60 -26.28 -6.92
CA GLY A 257 5.58 -27.29 -6.68
C GLY A 257 4.52 -26.95 -5.62
N LYS A 258 4.61 -25.78 -4.97
CA LYS A 258 3.58 -25.34 -4.01
C LYS A 258 2.41 -24.67 -4.69
N THR A 259 1.25 -24.81 -4.08
CA THR A 259 -0.01 -24.19 -4.52
C THR A 259 -0.30 -22.93 -3.73
N PHE A 260 -0.89 -21.93 -4.39
CA PHE A 260 -1.20 -20.64 -3.80
C PHE A 260 -2.63 -20.22 -4.09
N ILE A 261 -3.27 -19.62 -3.10
CA ILE A 261 -4.54 -18.92 -3.21
C ILE A 261 -4.25 -17.41 -3.14
N VAL A 262 -4.76 -16.65 -4.09
CA VAL A 262 -4.53 -15.20 -4.17
C VAL A 262 -5.85 -14.47 -3.97
N GLN A 263 -5.93 -13.69 -2.89
CA GLN A 263 -7.06 -12.79 -2.63
C GLN A 263 -6.73 -11.38 -3.13
N GLY A 264 -7.54 -10.92 -4.09
CA GLY A 264 -7.32 -9.67 -4.80
C GLY A 264 -6.34 -9.82 -5.97
N PHE A 265 -6.84 -9.63 -7.20
CA PHE A 265 -6.05 -9.79 -8.43
C PHE A 265 -5.81 -8.44 -9.13
N GLY A 266 -5.70 -7.37 -8.34
CA GLY A 266 -5.22 -6.06 -8.77
C GLY A 266 -3.72 -6.07 -9.10
N ALA A 267 -3.10 -4.89 -9.15
CA ALA A 267 -1.68 -4.77 -9.51
C ALA A 267 -0.75 -5.62 -8.63
N VAL A 268 -1.01 -5.70 -7.31
CA VAL A 268 -0.16 -6.46 -6.39
C VAL A 268 -0.34 -7.95 -6.56
N GLY A 269 -1.59 -8.44 -6.53
CA GLY A 269 -1.89 -9.88 -6.65
C GLY A 269 -1.44 -10.46 -7.98
N TYR A 270 -1.71 -9.76 -9.09
CA TYR A 270 -1.26 -10.18 -10.42
C TYR A 270 0.27 -10.32 -10.49
N TRP A 271 1.03 -9.28 -10.11
CA TRP A 271 2.49 -9.34 -10.21
C TRP A 271 3.11 -10.34 -9.24
N ALA A 272 2.58 -10.46 -8.01
CA ALA A 272 3.03 -11.49 -7.07
C ALA A 272 2.81 -12.90 -7.66
N SER A 273 1.61 -13.15 -8.20
CA SER A 273 1.29 -14.42 -8.87
C SER A 273 2.23 -14.73 -10.02
N LYS A 274 2.50 -13.75 -10.88
CA LYS A 274 3.39 -13.91 -12.03
C LYS A 274 4.84 -14.26 -11.62
N PHE A 275 5.35 -13.68 -10.54
CA PHE A 275 6.69 -14.03 -10.04
C PHE A 275 6.70 -15.40 -9.34
N ILE A 276 5.64 -15.75 -8.61
CA ILE A 276 5.48 -17.08 -7.99
C ILE A 276 5.42 -18.17 -9.08
N GLU A 277 4.62 -17.96 -10.11
CA GLU A 277 4.49 -18.89 -11.25
C GLU A 277 5.84 -19.08 -11.96
N LYS A 278 6.59 -17.99 -12.20
CA LYS A 278 7.93 -18.02 -12.80
C LYS A 278 8.93 -18.84 -11.97
N ASP A 279 8.76 -18.90 -10.66
CA ASP A 279 9.59 -19.65 -9.70
C ASP A 279 9.03 -21.06 -9.39
N GLY A 280 8.15 -21.57 -10.25
CA GLY A 280 7.61 -22.94 -10.21
C GLY A 280 6.47 -23.16 -9.23
N GLY A 281 5.91 -22.12 -8.63
CA GLY A 281 4.68 -22.20 -7.83
C GLY A 281 3.44 -22.23 -8.73
N LYS A 282 2.35 -22.84 -8.24
CA LYS A 282 1.07 -22.91 -8.94
C LYS A 282 0.03 -22.01 -8.30
N ILE A 283 -0.56 -21.09 -9.05
CA ILE A 283 -1.73 -20.33 -8.60
C ILE A 283 -2.97 -21.16 -8.89
N THR A 284 -3.55 -21.78 -7.87
CA THR A 284 -4.72 -22.65 -8.04
C THR A 284 -6.05 -21.92 -7.86
N THR A 285 -6.03 -20.78 -7.15
CA THR A 285 -7.27 -20.05 -6.85
C THR A 285 -7.02 -18.55 -6.87
N VAL A 286 -7.90 -17.81 -7.54
CA VAL A 286 -7.97 -16.37 -7.48
C VAL A 286 -9.34 -15.95 -6.96
N VAL A 287 -9.34 -15.09 -5.93
CA VAL A 287 -10.55 -14.59 -5.26
C VAL A 287 -10.59 -13.07 -5.37
N GLU A 288 -11.62 -12.55 -6.01
CA GLU A 288 -11.96 -11.13 -6.06
C GLU A 288 -13.21 -10.82 -5.23
N TYR A 289 -13.53 -9.55 -5.05
CA TYR A 289 -14.67 -9.13 -4.23
C TYR A 289 -16.02 -9.61 -4.79
N ASN A 290 -16.13 -9.79 -6.10
CA ASN A 290 -17.36 -10.13 -6.82
C ASN A 290 -17.35 -11.54 -7.42
N SER A 291 -16.23 -12.25 -7.37
CA SER A 291 -16.11 -13.58 -8.01
C SER A 291 -14.83 -14.29 -7.61
N ALA A 292 -14.80 -15.61 -7.81
CA ALA A 292 -13.59 -16.39 -7.68
C ALA A 292 -13.54 -17.46 -8.77
N CYS A 293 -12.32 -17.94 -9.08
CA CYS A 293 -12.08 -19.09 -9.93
C CYS A 293 -11.02 -20.01 -9.33
N HIS A 294 -11.16 -21.31 -9.60
CA HIS A 294 -10.27 -22.36 -9.11
C HIS A 294 -9.95 -23.36 -10.22
N ASN A 295 -8.69 -23.79 -10.25
CA ASN A 295 -8.23 -24.94 -11.04
C ASN A 295 -7.09 -25.62 -10.27
N PRO A 296 -7.25 -26.89 -9.82
CA PRO A 296 -6.23 -27.61 -9.05
C PRO A 296 -4.93 -27.82 -9.85
N GLU A 297 -5.01 -27.86 -11.19
CA GLU A 297 -3.83 -28.01 -12.04
C GLU A 297 -3.05 -26.71 -12.23
N GLY A 298 -3.60 -25.59 -11.74
CA GLY A 298 -3.05 -24.24 -11.87
C GLY A 298 -3.81 -23.38 -12.88
N LEU A 299 -3.84 -22.09 -12.62
CA LEU A 299 -4.42 -21.04 -13.47
C LEU A 299 -3.29 -20.35 -14.22
N ASP A 300 -3.44 -20.08 -15.50
CA ASP A 300 -2.56 -19.18 -16.24
C ASP A 300 -2.79 -17.74 -15.78
N VAL A 301 -1.80 -17.17 -15.09
CA VAL A 301 -1.87 -15.84 -14.48
C VAL A 301 -2.14 -14.74 -15.53
N GLU A 302 -1.59 -14.85 -16.73
CA GLU A 302 -1.79 -13.88 -17.80
C GLU A 302 -3.21 -13.98 -18.37
N ALA A 303 -3.70 -15.21 -18.61
CA ALA A 303 -5.05 -15.44 -19.12
C ALA A 303 -6.11 -14.92 -18.14
N VAL A 304 -5.94 -15.16 -16.83
CA VAL A 304 -6.79 -14.58 -15.77
C VAL A 304 -6.78 -13.06 -15.83
N LYS A 305 -5.61 -12.42 -16.00
CA LYS A 305 -5.49 -10.98 -16.10
C LYS A 305 -6.23 -10.39 -17.29
N VAL A 306 -6.03 -10.98 -18.48
CA VAL A 306 -6.71 -10.56 -19.71
C VAL A 306 -8.23 -10.72 -19.57
N HIS A 307 -8.68 -11.84 -19.01
CA HIS A 307 -10.09 -12.09 -18.78
C HIS A 307 -10.72 -11.05 -17.85
N MET A 308 -10.07 -10.76 -16.70
CA MET A 308 -10.52 -9.75 -15.76
C MET A 308 -10.60 -8.35 -16.38
N GLN A 309 -9.62 -7.97 -17.21
CA GLN A 309 -9.66 -6.68 -17.92
C GLN A 309 -10.83 -6.58 -18.90
N LYS A 310 -11.18 -7.69 -19.55
CA LYS A 310 -12.22 -7.73 -20.58
C LYS A 310 -13.63 -7.85 -20.01
N HIS A 311 -13.79 -8.65 -18.95
CA HIS A 311 -15.11 -9.05 -18.43
C HIS A 311 -15.42 -8.49 -17.03
N GLY A 312 -14.42 -8.02 -16.27
CA GLY A 312 -14.59 -7.48 -14.92
C GLY A 312 -14.98 -8.52 -13.86
N THR A 313 -14.95 -9.81 -14.21
CA THR A 313 -15.35 -10.92 -13.33
C THR A 313 -14.56 -12.18 -13.64
N LEU A 314 -14.37 -13.04 -12.63
CA LEU A 314 -13.79 -14.38 -12.76
C LEU A 314 -14.86 -15.47 -12.94
N ALA A 315 -16.14 -15.13 -12.75
CA ALA A 315 -17.23 -16.11 -12.80
C ALA A 315 -17.39 -16.80 -14.17
N THR A 316 -16.84 -16.20 -15.22
CA THR A 316 -16.90 -16.73 -16.61
C THR A 316 -15.53 -17.10 -17.16
N PHE A 317 -14.53 -17.30 -16.29
CA PHE A 317 -13.20 -17.68 -16.74
C PHE A 317 -13.18 -19.11 -17.30
N PRO A 318 -12.83 -19.31 -18.57
CA PRO A 318 -13.07 -20.60 -19.26
C PRO A 318 -12.18 -21.74 -18.78
N ASP A 319 -10.94 -21.45 -18.34
CA ASP A 319 -9.98 -22.48 -17.94
C ASP A 319 -10.05 -22.84 -16.44
N ALA A 320 -11.08 -22.33 -15.75
CA ALA A 320 -11.36 -22.74 -14.39
C ALA A 320 -12.19 -24.02 -14.36
N THR A 321 -11.86 -24.93 -13.44
CA THR A 321 -12.70 -26.10 -13.13
C THR A 321 -13.92 -25.72 -12.31
N GLU A 322 -13.82 -24.60 -11.57
CA GLU A 322 -14.89 -24.09 -10.73
C GLU A 322 -14.84 -22.57 -10.64
N THR A 323 -16.00 -21.93 -10.75
CA THR A 323 -16.16 -20.47 -10.62
C THR A 323 -17.35 -20.15 -9.71
N VAL A 324 -17.30 -18.97 -9.07
CA VAL A 324 -18.40 -18.49 -8.22
C VAL A 324 -18.53 -16.98 -8.33
N SER A 325 -19.79 -16.49 -8.28
CA SER A 325 -20.13 -15.06 -8.22
C SER A 325 -20.74 -14.64 -6.88
N GLU A 326 -21.21 -15.60 -6.08
CA GLU A 326 -21.80 -15.35 -4.77
C GLU A 326 -20.86 -15.87 -3.67
N ASN A 327 -20.58 -15.02 -2.66
CA ASN A 327 -19.70 -15.35 -1.54
C ASN A 327 -18.34 -15.97 -1.97
N PRO A 328 -17.55 -15.27 -2.81
CA PRO A 328 -16.30 -15.80 -3.36
C PRO A 328 -15.27 -16.15 -2.29
N GLN A 329 -15.38 -15.58 -1.08
CA GLN A 329 -14.47 -15.81 0.03
C GLN A 329 -14.47 -17.26 0.53
N GLN A 330 -15.50 -18.05 0.24
CA GLN A 330 -15.51 -19.48 0.54
C GLN A 330 -14.36 -20.25 -0.13
N PHE A 331 -13.79 -19.70 -1.21
CA PHE A 331 -12.65 -20.29 -1.91
C PHE A 331 -11.31 -20.09 -1.18
N LEU A 332 -11.24 -19.21 -0.17
CA LEU A 332 -10.03 -19.03 0.64
C LEU A 332 -9.72 -20.23 1.53
N ILE A 333 -10.71 -21.07 1.82
CA ILE A 333 -10.57 -22.28 2.64
C ILE A 333 -10.62 -23.57 1.82
N LYS A 334 -10.66 -23.47 0.49
CA LYS A 334 -10.55 -24.63 -0.40
C LYS A 334 -9.13 -25.20 -0.33
N GLN A 335 -9.06 -26.50 -0.07
CA GLN A 335 -7.82 -27.27 -0.12
C GLN A 335 -7.67 -27.98 -1.45
#